data_8eadc7be3a8fe3031616b7b707b44e92
#
_entry.id   8eadc7be3a8fe3031616b7b707b44e92
#
_cell.length_a   1.000
_cell.length_b   1.000
_cell.length_c   1.000
_cell.angle_alpha   90.00
_cell.angle_beta   90.00
_cell.angle_gamma   90.00
#
_symmetry.space_group_name_H-M   'P 1'
#
loop_
_entity.id
_entity.type
_entity.pdbx_description
1 polymer ?
#
loop_
_entity_poly.entity_id
_entity_poly.type
_entity_poly.pdbx_seq_one_letter_code
_entity_poly.pdbx_strand_id
1 'polypeptide(L)'
;MAGQKPVAKFVAGQVSAAIWENEISVSGRQVTALKATIQRRYKDKDGTWKSSQSFSRNEIPLAIYCLQKSFEKIIETQKEGSDENGSIEEETVI
;
A
#
# COMPACT_ATOMS: atom_id res chain seq x y z
N MET A 1 1.72 16.65 -5.81
CA MET A 1 2.78 17.16 -6.29
C MET A 1 3.60 16.25 -7.03
N ALA A 2 4.04 16.76 -8.03
CA ALA A 2 4.79 15.96 -8.83
C ALA A 2 5.93 15.53 -8.08
N GLY A 3 6.45 14.76 -7.92
CA GLY A 3 7.58 14.39 -7.19
C GLY A 3 7.38 13.43 -6.07
N GLN A 4 6.15 13.22 -5.73
CA GLN A 4 5.94 12.27 -4.67
C GLN A 4 6.22 10.87 -5.18
N LYS A 5 6.95 10.08 -4.45
CA LYS A 5 7.26 8.73 -4.82
C LYS A 5 6.83 7.78 -3.74
N PRO A 6 6.48 6.56 -4.10
CA PRO A 6 6.08 5.60 -3.08
C PRO A 6 7.29 5.18 -2.29
N VAL A 7 7.10 4.84 -1.03
CA VAL A 7 8.19 4.34 -0.22
C VAL A 7 8.42 2.87 -0.47
N ALA A 8 7.48 2.17 -1.06
CA ALA A 8 7.65 0.78 -1.43
C ALA A 8 6.63 0.42 -2.48
N LYS A 9 6.91 -0.60 -3.26
CA LYS A 9 6.00 -1.02 -4.29
C LYS A 9 6.10 -2.53 -4.42
N PHE A 10 4.97 -3.20 -4.59
CA PHE A 10 4.92 -4.64 -4.74
C PHE A 10 4.13 -4.97 -5.99
N VAL A 11 4.64 -5.85 -6.81
CA VAL A 11 4.03 -6.18 -8.08
C VAL A 11 3.82 -7.67 -8.22
N ALA A 12 2.67 -8.07 -8.68
CA ALA A 12 2.39 -9.46 -8.97
C ALA A 12 1.59 -9.48 -10.27
N GLY A 13 2.22 -9.86 -11.35
CA GLY A 13 1.56 -9.85 -12.65
C GLY A 13 1.15 -8.45 -13.02
N GLN A 14 -0.11 -8.26 -13.31
CA GLN A 14 -0.61 -6.95 -13.69
C GLN A 14 -1.08 -6.12 -12.51
N VAL A 15 -1.01 -6.68 -11.31
CA VAL A 15 -1.48 -5.99 -10.12
C VAL A 15 -0.28 -5.41 -9.38
N SER A 16 -0.41 -4.22 -8.89
CA SER A 16 0.65 -3.62 -8.10
C SER A 16 0.08 -2.82 -6.95
N ALA A 17 0.81 -2.76 -5.87
CA ALA A 17 0.44 -1.96 -4.73
C ALA A 17 1.61 -1.05 -4.40
N ALA A 18 1.31 0.15 -3.95
CA ALA A 18 2.35 1.10 -3.59
C ALA A 18 2.03 1.67 -2.22
N ILE A 19 3.05 1.93 -1.44
CA ILE A 19 2.89 2.49 -0.11
C ILE A 19 3.36 3.92 -0.15
N TRP A 20 2.54 4.81 0.37
CA TRP A 20 2.80 6.24 0.33
C TRP A 20 2.82 6.81 1.73
N GLU A 21 3.62 7.83 1.94
CA GLU A 21 3.67 8.52 3.18
C GLU A 21 2.82 9.77 3.11
N ASN A 22 2.01 10.01 4.13
CA ASN A 22 1.25 11.23 4.23
C ASN A 22 1.44 11.80 5.60
N GLU A 23 1.48 13.12 5.70
CA GLU A 23 1.56 13.74 6.99
C GLU A 23 0.20 14.22 7.38
N ILE A 24 -0.26 13.89 8.54
CA ILE A 24 -1.55 14.32 9.02
C ILE A 24 -1.40 14.99 10.36
N SER A 25 -2.33 15.84 10.70
CA SER A 25 -2.32 16.52 11.96
C SER A 25 -3.28 15.85 12.91
N VAL A 26 -2.79 15.44 14.05
CA VAL A 26 -3.60 14.77 15.02
C VAL A 26 -3.38 15.49 16.33
N SER A 27 -4.39 16.13 16.87
CA SER A 27 -4.28 16.85 18.13
C SER A 27 -3.14 17.84 18.13
N GLY A 28 -3.00 18.55 17.04
CA GLY A 28 -1.97 19.57 16.97
C GLY A 28 -0.57 19.05 16.68
N ARG A 29 -0.41 17.76 16.41
CA ARG A 29 0.89 17.21 16.12
C ARG A 29 0.89 16.63 14.72
N GLN A 30 2.04 16.68 14.07
CA GLN A 30 2.20 16.11 12.77
C GLN A 30 2.56 14.66 12.93
N VAL A 31 1.83 13.79 12.28
CA VAL A 31 2.07 12.36 12.34
C VAL A 31 2.20 11.83 10.94
N THR A 32 3.14 10.95 10.72
CA THR A 32 3.30 10.33 9.41
C THR A 32 2.44 9.09 9.35
N ALA A 33 1.61 9.00 8.33
CA ALA A 33 0.76 7.84 8.14
C ALA A 33 1.16 7.17 6.84
N LEU A 34 1.08 5.85 6.81
CA LEU A 34 1.38 5.11 5.61
C LEU A 34 0.08 4.57 5.04
N LYS A 35 -0.08 4.66 3.76
CA LYS A 35 -1.24 4.18 3.08
C LYS A 35 -0.85 3.36 1.89
N ALA A 36 -1.64 2.40 1.52
CA ALA A 36 -1.38 1.61 0.33
C ALA A 36 -2.45 1.85 -0.70
N THR A 37 -2.04 1.93 -1.95
CA THR A 37 -2.98 1.95 -3.06
C THR A 37 -2.72 0.71 -3.88
N ILE A 38 -3.74 0.20 -4.55
CA ILE A 38 -3.60 -0.99 -5.34
C ILE A 38 -4.31 -0.78 -6.67
N GLN A 39 -3.75 -1.32 -7.73
CA GLN A 39 -4.35 -1.16 -9.04
C GLN A 39 -3.92 -2.29 -9.95
N ARG A 40 -4.65 -2.46 -11.03
CA ARG A 40 -4.33 -3.42 -12.05
C ARG A 40 -4.08 -2.62 -13.31
N ARG A 41 -3.04 -2.95 -14.04
CA ARG A 41 -2.76 -2.27 -15.29
C ARG A 41 -3.15 -3.16 -16.44
N TYR A 42 -3.71 -2.59 -17.47
CA TYR A 42 -4.11 -3.35 -18.63
C TYR A 42 -3.97 -2.49 -19.88
N LYS A 43 -3.91 -3.16 -21.02
CA LYS A 43 -3.78 -2.45 -22.26
C LYS A 43 -5.14 -2.52 -22.96
N ASP A 44 -5.68 -1.38 -23.35
CA ASP A 44 -6.98 -1.40 -23.95
C ASP A 44 -6.86 -1.67 -25.45
N LYS A 45 -7.93 -1.61 -26.18
CA LYS A 45 -7.93 -1.94 -27.55
C LYS A 45 -7.07 -1.05 -28.38
N ASP A 46 -6.84 0.18 -27.96
CA ASP A 46 -6.02 1.10 -28.69
C ASP A 46 -4.56 0.89 -28.40
N GLY A 47 -4.22 -0.03 -27.58
CA GLY A 47 -2.84 -0.23 -27.21
C GLY A 47 -2.36 0.71 -26.11
N THR A 48 -3.27 1.43 -25.49
CA THR A 48 -2.92 2.37 -24.44
C THR A 48 -3.00 1.68 -23.08
N TRP A 49 -2.02 1.92 -22.25
CA TRP A 49 -2.01 1.33 -20.91
C TRP A 49 -2.92 2.14 -19.99
N LYS A 50 -3.76 1.44 -19.27
CA LYS A 50 -4.69 2.05 -18.35
C LYS A 50 -4.65 1.32 -17.02
N SER A 51 -5.22 1.93 -15.99
CA SER A 51 -5.29 1.30 -14.69
C SER A 51 -6.72 1.19 -14.23
N SER A 52 -6.98 0.20 -13.41
CA SER A 52 -8.31 -0.05 -12.89
C SER A 52 -8.18 -0.49 -11.45
N GLN A 53 -9.20 -0.24 -10.67
CA GLN A 53 -9.26 -0.72 -9.31
C GLN A 53 -10.23 -1.86 -9.17
N SER A 54 -10.64 -2.48 -10.28
CA SER A 54 -11.45 -3.67 -10.19
C SER A 54 -10.62 -4.86 -10.61
N PHE A 55 -10.87 -6.01 -10.00
CA PHE A 55 -10.05 -7.18 -10.20
C PHE A 55 -10.91 -8.38 -10.55
N SER A 56 -10.53 -9.10 -11.58
CA SER A 56 -11.26 -10.28 -11.97
C SER A 56 -10.84 -11.43 -11.08
N ARG A 57 -11.53 -12.53 -11.22
CA ARG A 57 -11.28 -13.71 -10.44
C ARG A 57 -9.82 -14.10 -10.44
N ASN A 58 -9.16 -14.06 -11.57
CA ASN A 58 -7.78 -14.47 -11.64
C ASN A 58 -6.81 -13.45 -11.07
N GLU A 59 -7.25 -12.23 -10.91
CA GLU A 59 -6.40 -11.18 -10.36
C GLU A 59 -6.56 -11.00 -8.87
N ILE A 60 -7.63 -11.49 -8.31
CA ILE A 60 -7.86 -11.35 -6.88
C ILE A 60 -6.74 -11.95 -6.04
N PRO A 61 -6.23 -13.15 -6.34
CA PRO A 61 -5.14 -13.67 -5.53
C PRO A 61 -3.90 -12.81 -5.63
N LEU A 62 -3.67 -12.18 -6.78
CA LEU A 62 -2.52 -11.31 -6.93
C LEU A 62 -2.69 -10.04 -6.09
N ALA A 63 -3.93 -9.55 -6.03
CA ALA A 63 -4.22 -8.39 -5.21
C ALA A 63 -4.03 -8.72 -3.74
N ILE A 64 -4.43 -9.90 -3.32
CA ILE A 64 -4.25 -10.32 -1.94
C ILE A 64 -2.77 -10.35 -1.60
N TYR A 65 -1.96 -10.90 -2.50
CA TYR A 65 -0.53 -10.98 -2.27
C TYR A 65 0.05 -9.57 -2.13
N CYS A 66 -0.28 -8.67 -3.04
CA CYS A 66 0.25 -7.32 -2.99
C CYS A 66 -0.18 -6.58 -1.74
N LEU A 67 -1.42 -6.78 -1.32
CA LEU A 67 -1.92 -6.12 -0.12
C LEU A 67 -1.29 -6.72 1.12
N GLN A 68 -1.05 -8.01 1.13
CA GLN A 68 -0.41 -8.63 2.27
C GLN A 68 1.02 -8.13 2.42
N LYS A 69 1.75 -8.01 1.31
CA LYS A 69 3.12 -7.50 1.37
C LYS A 69 3.13 -6.04 1.82
N SER A 70 2.13 -5.28 1.39
CA SER A 70 2.01 -3.89 1.80
C SER A 70 1.75 -3.79 3.30
N PHE A 71 0.89 -4.65 3.81
CA PHE A 71 0.57 -4.65 5.22
C PHE A 71 1.83 -4.99 6.01
N GLU A 72 2.58 -5.99 5.59
CA GLU A 72 3.81 -6.38 6.26
C GLU A 72 4.81 -5.23 6.29
N LYS A 73 4.93 -4.53 5.17
CA LYS A 73 5.86 -3.43 5.10
C LYS A 73 5.45 -2.28 6.00
N ILE A 74 4.17 -1.97 6.05
CA ILE A 74 3.68 -0.91 6.90
C ILE A 74 3.94 -1.25 8.36
N ILE A 75 3.66 -2.48 8.75
CA ILE A 75 3.87 -2.90 10.12
C ILE A 75 5.34 -2.85 10.48
N GLU A 76 6.20 -3.31 9.58
CA GLU A 76 7.61 -3.29 9.82
C GLU A 76 8.11 -1.87 9.98
N THR A 77 7.68 -0.96 9.14
CA THR A 77 8.13 0.40 9.20
C THR A 77 7.64 1.09 10.47
N GLN A 78 6.41 0.85 10.85
CA GLN A 78 5.88 1.47 12.04
C GLN A 78 6.57 0.95 13.27
N LYS A 79 6.93 -0.32 13.27
CA LYS A 79 7.61 -0.87 14.40
C LYS A 79 8.97 -0.25 14.55
N GLU A 80 9.65 0.00 13.47
CA GLU A 80 10.94 0.60 13.54
C GLU A 80 10.85 2.02 14.03
N GLY A 81 9.82 2.73 13.69
CA GLY A 81 9.71 4.10 14.06
C GLY A 81 9.17 4.33 15.43
N SER A 82 8.46 3.40 16.02
CA SER A 82 7.85 3.58 17.28
C SER A 82 7.77 2.33 17.96
N ASP A 83 8.83 1.86 18.40
CA ASP A 83 8.87 0.58 18.94
C ASP A 83 8.00 0.35 20.08
N GLU A 84 7.72 1.28 20.84
CA GLU A 84 6.92 0.99 21.96
C GLU A 84 5.56 0.65 21.50
N ASN A 85 5.22 1.03 20.34
CA ASN A 85 3.96 0.68 19.94
C ASN A 85 3.91 -0.65 19.42
N GLY A 86 4.98 -1.22 19.30
CA GLY A 86 4.99 -2.52 18.82
C GLY A 86 4.13 -3.38 19.56
N SER A 87 3.91 -3.07 20.74
CA SER A 87 3.16 -3.93 21.49
C SER A 87 1.77 -3.91 21.05
N ILE A 88 1.40 -2.91 20.44
CA ILE A 88 0.16 -2.86 20.13
C ILE A 88 -0.28 -3.76 19.22
N GLU A 89 0.52 -3.93 18.35
CA GLU A 89 0.09 -4.64 17.40
C GLU A 89 -0.34 -5.85 17.66
N GLU A 90 0.14 -6.31 18.55
CA GLU A 90 -0.18 -7.55 18.71
C GLU A 90 -1.52 -7.74 18.80
N GLU A 91 -2.08 -6.98 19.34
CA GLU A 91 -3.30 -7.31 19.46
C GLU A 91 -4.07 -6.96 18.39
N THR A 92 -3.60 -6.33 17.79
CA THR A 92 -4.37 -5.92 16.86
C THR A 92 -4.67 -6.77 15.91
N VAL A 93 -4.32 -7.29 15.86
CA VAL A 93 -4.55 -8.01 15.02
C VAL A 93 -5.43 -8.55 14.67
N ILE A 94 -5.74 -8.57 14.54
CA ILE A 94 -6.36 -9.08 14.21
C ILE A 94 -7.05 -9.30 14.08
#